data_713e6934450f9329ab79a8f455a089b6
#
_entry.id   713e6934450f9329ab79a8f455a089b6
#
_cell.length_a   1.000
_cell.length_b   1.000
_cell.length_c   1.000
_cell.angle_alpha   90.00
_cell.angle_beta   90.00
_cell.angle_gamma   90.00
#
_symmetry.space_group_name_H-M   'P 1'
#
loop_
_entity.id
_entity.type
_entity.pdbx_description
1 polymer ?
#
loop_
_entity_poly.entity_id
_entity_poly.type
_entity_poly.pdbx_seq_one_letter_code
_entity_poly.pdbx_strand_id
1 'polypeptide(L)'
;MKDKLLCQGYVRADGSKGIRNKVLVIYTVECCRALSERIARHFQELGQDVEAVGTSSCLDNQADIRRLLRFSTHPNVGAVLAIGHGCEYTKPQKIAEFARQRGRESQWFYQQEAGGSVKGYDKGLEIVRELLKKLEATPREPMYLSELVLAGECGGSDFTSGLAGNALIGRVFDRLVDAGGTAIFEELCEGLGLKEYLAARAATPRVADDIRRAYDKTMEFCVKYGHFSIAPGNMDGGLTTIEEKSMGAMVKSGTRPIRGVLKIAQAPKKPGLYLLDTTPDEKLEPAHHEAADPSDMLDLI
;
A
#
# COMPACT_ATOMS: atom_id res chain seq x y z
N MET A 1 -23.86 -0.11 15.34
CA MET A 1 -22.95 -1.02 14.61
C MET A 1 -21.46 -0.71 14.86
N LYS A 2 -21.14 0.48 15.42
CA LYS A 2 -19.74 0.93 15.65
C LYS A 2 -18.89 0.02 16.54
N ASP A 3 -19.52 -0.72 17.45
CA ASP A 3 -18.81 -1.54 18.43
C ASP A 3 -18.76 -3.04 18.08
N LYS A 4 -18.86 -3.38 16.80
CA LYS A 4 -18.77 -4.78 16.38
C LYS A 4 -17.31 -5.22 16.43
N LEU A 5 -17.01 -6.17 17.34
CA LEU A 5 -15.71 -6.80 17.49
C LEU A 5 -15.32 -7.48 16.16
N LEU A 6 -14.11 -7.19 15.69
CA LEU A 6 -13.51 -7.80 14.52
C LEU A 6 -12.61 -8.97 14.91
N CYS A 7 -11.59 -8.70 15.71
CA CYS A 7 -10.57 -9.66 16.14
C CYS A 7 -9.81 -9.16 17.38
N GLN A 8 -8.78 -9.90 17.79
CA GLN A 8 -7.75 -9.42 18.72
C GLN A 8 -6.61 -8.81 17.88
N GLY A 9 -6.55 -7.47 17.81
CA GLY A 9 -5.53 -6.74 17.09
C GLY A 9 -4.21 -6.62 17.85
N TYR A 10 -3.10 -6.54 17.14
CA TYR A 10 -1.78 -6.28 17.71
C TYR A 10 -1.60 -4.79 17.99
N VAL A 11 -1.38 -4.43 19.25
CA VAL A 11 -1.30 -3.03 19.68
C VAL A 11 0.06 -2.43 19.36
N ARG A 12 0.06 -1.21 18.85
CA ARG A 12 1.26 -0.42 18.55
C ARG A 12 1.46 0.71 19.56
N ALA A 13 2.67 1.23 19.64
CA ALA A 13 3.03 2.27 20.59
C ALA A 13 2.21 3.58 20.41
N ASP A 14 1.70 3.85 19.21
CA ASP A 14 0.83 4.99 18.89
C ASP A 14 -0.66 4.71 19.15
N GLY A 15 -1.00 3.54 19.71
CA GLY A 15 -2.35 3.10 19.97
C GLY A 15 -3.09 2.52 18.78
N SER A 16 -2.51 2.52 17.57
CA SER A 16 -3.07 1.83 16.42
C SER A 16 -3.01 0.31 16.61
N LYS A 17 -3.87 -0.41 15.88
CA LYS A 17 -3.91 -1.87 15.94
C LYS A 17 -3.77 -2.47 14.56
N GLY A 18 -2.91 -3.49 14.43
CA GLY A 18 -2.76 -4.29 13.23
C GLY A 18 -3.51 -5.62 13.36
N ILE A 19 -4.08 -6.09 12.25
CA ILE A 19 -4.63 -7.45 12.17
C ILE A 19 -3.54 -8.50 11.96
N ARG A 20 -2.32 -8.05 11.61
CA ARG A 20 -1.11 -8.85 11.42
C ARG A 20 0.04 -8.33 12.29
N ASN A 21 1.11 -9.12 12.38
CA ASN A 21 2.32 -8.77 13.13
C ASN A 21 3.58 -9.16 12.36
N LYS A 22 3.70 -8.58 11.15
CA LYS A 22 4.72 -8.93 10.17
C LYS A 22 6.13 -8.47 10.58
N VAL A 23 7.14 -9.22 10.17
CA VAL A 23 8.50 -8.70 10.00
C VAL A 23 8.65 -8.21 8.57
N LEU A 24 8.96 -6.93 8.41
CA LEU A 24 9.17 -6.34 7.10
C LEU A 24 10.65 -6.21 6.79
N VAL A 25 11.11 -6.85 5.71
CA VAL A 25 12.48 -6.72 5.19
C VAL A 25 12.46 -5.62 4.13
N ILE A 26 13.01 -4.46 4.47
CA ILE A 26 13.00 -3.28 3.59
C ILE A 26 14.34 -3.15 2.88
N TYR A 27 14.34 -3.27 1.54
CA TYR A 27 15.53 -2.94 0.76
C TYR A 27 15.50 -1.48 0.29
N THR A 28 16.63 -0.79 0.45
CA THR A 28 16.75 0.65 0.14
C THR A 28 17.20 0.92 -1.29
N VAL A 29 17.49 -0.13 -2.06
CA VAL A 29 17.94 -0.07 -3.45
C VAL A 29 17.76 -1.43 -4.13
N GLU A 30 17.53 -1.45 -5.43
CA GLU A 30 17.31 -2.67 -6.23
C GLU A 30 18.42 -3.73 -6.04
N CYS A 31 19.69 -3.31 -5.86
CA CYS A 31 20.81 -4.22 -5.63
C CYS A 31 20.63 -5.16 -4.44
N CYS A 32 19.77 -4.82 -3.49
CA CYS A 32 19.45 -5.62 -2.31
C CYS A 32 18.15 -6.41 -2.41
N ARG A 33 17.35 -6.21 -3.46
CA ARG A 33 16.05 -6.82 -3.63
C ARG A 33 16.13 -8.36 -3.57
N ALA A 34 16.95 -8.96 -4.42
CA ALA A 34 17.07 -10.42 -4.47
C ALA A 34 17.52 -11.04 -3.12
N LEU A 35 18.37 -10.34 -2.37
CA LEU A 35 18.77 -10.77 -1.02
C LEU A 35 17.59 -10.71 -0.06
N SER A 36 16.87 -9.59 -0.05
CA SER A 36 15.73 -9.34 0.83
C SER A 36 14.57 -10.31 0.57
N GLU A 37 14.23 -10.53 -0.69
CA GLU A 37 13.20 -11.51 -1.10
C GLU A 37 13.58 -12.95 -0.71
N ARG A 38 14.85 -13.33 -0.86
CA ARG A 38 15.32 -14.67 -0.43
C ARG A 38 15.21 -14.84 1.06
N ILE A 39 15.54 -13.83 1.86
CA ILE A 39 15.37 -13.86 3.32
C ILE A 39 13.88 -14.01 3.66
N ALA A 40 13.01 -13.19 3.08
CA ALA A 40 11.58 -13.26 3.35
C ALA A 40 11.00 -14.63 2.96
N ARG A 41 11.31 -15.12 1.77
CA ARG A 41 10.85 -16.42 1.26
C ARG A 41 11.24 -17.58 2.17
N HIS A 42 12.45 -17.59 2.72
CA HIS A 42 12.88 -18.61 3.68
C HIS A 42 11.91 -18.74 4.86
N PHE A 43 11.46 -17.60 5.42
CA PHE A 43 10.53 -17.60 6.55
C PHE A 43 9.09 -17.87 6.13
N GLN A 44 8.68 -17.42 4.96
CA GLN A 44 7.36 -17.74 4.38
C GLN A 44 7.19 -19.24 4.18
N GLU A 45 8.22 -19.94 3.69
CA GLU A 45 8.22 -21.41 3.55
C GLU A 45 8.10 -22.13 4.90
N LEU A 46 8.46 -21.47 6.00
CA LEU A 46 8.26 -21.92 7.38
C LEU A 46 6.93 -21.47 7.99
N GLY A 47 6.05 -20.86 7.19
CA GLY A 47 4.76 -20.35 7.65
C GLY A 47 4.81 -19.08 8.51
N GLN A 48 5.93 -18.34 8.48
CA GLN A 48 6.10 -17.08 9.21
C GLN A 48 5.66 -15.89 8.37
N ASP A 49 5.10 -14.86 9.02
CA ASP A 49 4.62 -13.64 8.36
C ASP A 49 5.78 -12.64 8.16
N VAL A 50 6.59 -12.89 7.13
CA VAL A 50 7.75 -12.07 6.75
C VAL A 50 7.60 -11.67 5.29
N GLU A 51 7.73 -10.38 5.00
CA GLU A 51 7.62 -9.83 3.65
C GLU A 51 8.81 -8.95 3.29
N ALA A 52 9.09 -8.81 1.99
CA ALA A 52 10.13 -7.93 1.47
C ALA A 52 9.51 -6.85 0.61
N VAL A 53 9.85 -5.59 0.90
CA VAL A 53 9.44 -4.42 0.11
C VAL A 53 10.63 -3.47 -0.03
N GLY A 54 10.61 -2.60 -1.03
CA GLY A 54 11.68 -1.63 -1.16
C GLY A 54 11.52 -0.68 -2.34
N THR A 55 12.65 -0.13 -2.80
CA THR A 55 12.72 0.77 -3.94
C THR A 55 13.81 0.33 -4.92
N SER A 56 13.56 0.54 -6.21
CA SER A 56 14.55 0.32 -7.27
C SER A 56 15.56 1.46 -7.39
N SER A 57 15.25 2.64 -6.81
CA SER A 57 16.07 3.83 -6.96
C SER A 57 17.31 3.83 -6.07
N CYS A 58 18.48 4.18 -6.61
CA CYS A 58 19.67 4.52 -5.83
C CYS A 58 19.86 6.03 -5.63
N LEU A 59 19.00 6.85 -6.22
CA LEU A 59 18.99 8.30 -6.09
C LEU A 59 18.17 8.76 -4.89
N ASP A 60 18.31 10.05 -4.54
CA ASP A 60 17.48 10.69 -3.51
C ASP A 60 16.06 10.94 -4.06
N ASN A 61 15.20 9.95 -3.89
CA ASN A 61 13.79 10.03 -4.24
C ASN A 61 12.96 10.22 -2.97
N GLN A 62 12.45 11.43 -2.77
CA GLN A 62 11.70 11.79 -1.56
C GLN A 62 10.35 11.06 -1.46
N ALA A 63 9.75 10.66 -2.57
CA ALA A 63 8.52 9.87 -2.56
C ALA A 63 8.80 8.45 -2.06
N ASP A 64 9.85 7.80 -2.56
CA ASP A 64 10.28 6.48 -2.10
C ASP A 64 10.65 6.48 -0.63
N ILE A 65 11.45 7.47 -0.20
CA ILE A 65 11.83 7.59 1.22
C ILE A 65 10.58 7.68 2.10
N ARG A 66 9.61 8.51 1.72
CA ARG A 66 8.34 8.63 2.49
C ARG A 66 7.57 7.32 2.52
N ARG A 67 7.49 6.61 1.39
CA ARG A 67 6.83 5.31 1.29
C ARG A 67 7.50 4.29 2.21
N LEU A 68 8.82 4.11 2.14
CA LEU A 68 9.57 3.18 2.98
C LEU A 68 9.42 3.51 4.48
N LEU A 69 9.44 4.79 4.85
CA LEU A 69 9.19 5.21 6.23
C LEU A 69 7.77 4.85 6.69
N ARG A 70 6.76 4.98 5.83
CA ARG A 70 5.38 4.61 6.15
C ARG A 70 5.21 3.10 6.26
N PHE A 71 5.78 2.33 5.35
CA PHE A 71 5.80 0.87 5.45
C PHE A 71 6.42 0.41 6.77
N SER A 72 7.56 0.99 7.16
CA SER A 72 8.24 0.63 8.39
C SER A 72 7.42 0.85 9.67
N THR A 73 6.37 1.65 9.61
CA THR A 73 5.50 2.00 10.76
C THR A 73 4.04 1.62 10.55
N HIS A 74 3.74 0.87 9.49
CA HIS A 74 2.37 0.41 9.23
C HIS A 74 1.82 -0.41 10.41
N PRO A 75 0.53 -0.32 10.77
CA PRO A 75 -0.05 -1.07 11.89
C PRO A 75 0.16 -2.58 11.83
N ASN A 76 0.19 -3.19 10.63
CA ASN A 76 0.45 -4.61 10.44
C ASN A 76 1.92 -5.00 10.60
N VAL A 77 2.85 -4.04 10.65
CA VAL A 77 4.28 -4.26 10.81
C VAL A 77 4.66 -4.19 12.29
N GLY A 78 5.17 -5.29 12.82
CA GLY A 78 5.68 -5.38 14.19
C GLY A 78 7.16 -5.13 14.29
N ALA A 79 7.93 -5.58 13.28
CA ALA A 79 9.38 -5.40 13.25
C ALA A 79 9.90 -5.12 11.84
N VAL A 80 11.10 -4.54 11.76
CA VAL A 80 11.73 -4.11 10.51
C VAL A 80 13.19 -4.56 10.45
N LEU A 81 13.58 -5.19 9.34
CA LEU A 81 14.96 -5.34 8.93
C LEU A 81 15.20 -4.46 7.70
N ALA A 82 16.00 -3.39 7.81
CA ALA A 82 16.36 -2.56 6.68
C ALA A 82 17.73 -2.99 6.10
N ILE A 83 17.78 -3.24 4.79
CA ILE A 83 18.98 -3.70 4.09
C ILE A 83 19.34 -2.69 3.00
N GLY A 84 20.57 -2.16 3.08
CA GLY A 84 21.17 -1.31 2.06
C GLY A 84 22.34 -2.00 1.37
N HIS A 85 22.71 -1.50 0.19
CA HIS A 85 23.89 -1.98 -0.51
C HIS A 85 25.17 -1.31 0.03
N GLY A 86 25.17 0.01 0.15
CA GLY A 86 26.27 0.81 0.70
C GLY A 86 26.55 2.11 -0.06
N CYS A 87 26.03 2.28 -1.28
CA CYS A 87 26.28 3.43 -2.13
C CYS A 87 25.02 4.30 -2.42
N GLU A 88 23.85 3.83 -2.04
CA GLU A 88 22.58 4.53 -2.25
C GLU A 88 22.40 5.75 -1.29
N TYR A 89 21.54 6.69 -1.68
CA TYR A 89 21.21 7.85 -0.85
C TYR A 89 20.29 7.52 0.32
N THR A 90 19.36 6.59 0.12
CA THR A 90 18.43 6.16 1.17
C THR A 90 19.12 5.20 2.14
N LYS A 91 19.44 5.69 3.32
CA LYS A 91 20.19 4.91 4.31
C LYS A 91 19.29 3.95 5.08
N PRO A 92 19.58 2.62 5.12
CA PRO A 92 18.80 1.64 5.87
C PRO A 92 18.74 1.96 7.36
N GLN A 93 19.83 2.53 7.91
CA GLN A 93 19.88 3.01 9.28
C GLN A 93 18.75 4.00 9.60
N LYS A 94 18.51 4.99 8.73
CA LYS A 94 17.45 6.00 8.96
C LYS A 94 16.05 5.36 9.01
N ILE A 95 15.80 4.37 8.17
CA ILE A 95 14.52 3.64 8.18
C ILE A 95 14.35 2.87 9.49
N ALA A 96 15.37 2.12 9.90
CA ALA A 96 15.34 1.37 11.14
C ALA A 96 15.20 2.27 12.38
N GLU A 97 15.91 3.41 12.42
CA GLU A 97 15.78 4.39 13.50
C GLU A 97 14.39 5.02 13.54
N PHE A 98 13.80 5.37 12.39
CA PHE A 98 12.45 5.91 12.30
C PHE A 98 11.40 4.92 12.82
N ALA A 99 11.54 3.64 12.46
CA ALA A 99 10.68 2.56 12.94
C ALA A 99 10.81 2.38 14.47
N ARG A 100 12.06 2.38 14.98
CA ARG A 100 12.34 2.24 16.42
C ARG A 100 11.75 3.38 17.24
N GLN A 101 11.89 4.63 16.78
CA GLN A 101 11.30 5.80 17.44
C GLN A 101 9.77 5.72 17.55
N ARG A 102 9.14 4.85 16.76
CA ARG A 102 7.68 4.59 16.75
C ARG A 102 7.32 3.23 17.34
N GLY A 103 8.23 2.67 18.16
CA GLY A 103 7.98 1.45 18.91
C GLY A 103 7.99 0.17 18.09
N ARG A 104 8.65 0.15 16.91
CA ARG A 104 8.89 -1.09 16.18
C ARG A 104 10.26 -1.65 16.52
N GLU A 105 10.34 -2.96 16.76
CA GLU A 105 11.63 -3.64 16.80
C GLU A 105 12.31 -3.48 15.43
N SER A 106 13.58 -3.05 15.41
CA SER A 106 14.24 -2.82 14.12
C SER A 106 15.74 -3.00 14.16
N GLN A 107 16.27 -3.54 13.06
CA GLN A 107 17.69 -3.69 12.80
C GLN A 107 17.99 -3.31 11.34
N TRP A 108 19.27 -3.13 11.03
CA TRP A 108 19.73 -2.80 9.69
C TRP A 108 21.14 -3.30 9.44
N PHE A 109 21.51 -3.46 8.17
CA PHE A 109 22.90 -3.66 7.74
C PHE A 109 23.10 -3.26 6.29
N TYR A 110 24.37 -3.08 5.90
CA TYR A 110 24.77 -2.98 4.50
C TYR A 110 25.26 -4.31 3.97
N GLN A 111 24.79 -4.70 2.78
CA GLN A 111 25.16 -5.95 2.13
C GLN A 111 26.66 -6.04 1.87
N GLN A 112 27.31 -4.95 1.42
CA GLN A 112 28.74 -4.90 1.18
C GLN A 112 29.53 -5.13 2.48
N GLU A 113 29.16 -4.46 3.56
CA GLU A 113 29.80 -4.60 4.88
C GLU A 113 29.60 -5.99 5.49
N ALA A 114 28.46 -6.63 5.18
CA ALA A 114 28.22 -8.01 5.60
C ALA A 114 29.08 -9.03 4.84
N GLY A 115 29.81 -8.61 3.82
CA GLY A 115 30.65 -9.50 3.00
C GLY A 115 29.93 -10.09 1.80
N GLY A 116 28.95 -9.37 1.25
CA GLY A 116 28.19 -9.73 0.04
C GLY A 116 26.94 -10.55 0.32
N SER A 117 26.29 -11.03 -0.76
CA SER A 117 24.97 -11.65 -0.71
C SER A 117 24.91 -12.94 0.12
N VAL A 118 25.98 -13.76 0.13
CA VAL A 118 25.98 -15.03 0.86
C VAL A 118 25.99 -14.78 2.37
N LYS A 119 27.00 -14.03 2.86
CA LYS A 119 27.09 -13.69 4.29
C LYS A 119 25.95 -12.77 4.74
N GLY A 120 25.48 -11.88 3.85
CA GLY A 120 24.31 -11.04 4.09
C GLY A 120 23.04 -11.87 4.28
N TYR A 121 22.88 -12.96 3.55
CA TYR A 121 21.77 -13.89 3.73
C TYR A 121 21.78 -14.54 5.12
N ASP A 122 22.92 -15.11 5.53
CA ASP A 122 23.04 -15.74 6.86
C ASP A 122 22.77 -14.73 7.97
N LYS A 123 23.33 -13.52 7.87
CA LYS A 123 23.10 -12.42 8.80
C LYS A 123 21.63 -12.01 8.84
N GLY A 124 20.98 -11.91 7.67
CA GLY A 124 19.57 -11.58 7.58
C GLY A 124 18.67 -12.62 8.23
N LEU A 125 18.97 -13.92 8.04
CA LEU A 125 18.24 -15.00 8.70
C LEU A 125 18.37 -14.94 10.24
N GLU A 126 19.55 -14.65 10.75
CA GLU A 126 19.79 -14.50 12.19
C GLU A 126 18.95 -13.35 12.76
N ILE A 127 19.02 -12.18 12.14
CA ILE A 127 18.29 -10.99 12.57
C ILE A 127 16.77 -11.21 12.54
N VAL A 128 16.23 -11.78 11.46
CA VAL A 128 14.80 -12.02 11.35
C VAL A 128 14.30 -13.03 12.39
N ARG A 129 15.09 -14.08 12.71
CA ARG A 129 14.72 -14.99 13.82
C ARG A 129 14.62 -14.28 15.17
N GLU A 130 15.57 -13.38 15.46
CA GLU A 130 15.51 -12.56 16.69
C GLU A 130 14.30 -11.63 16.70
N LEU A 131 14.00 -10.98 15.58
CA LEU A 131 12.85 -10.11 15.46
C LEU A 131 11.53 -10.88 15.64
N LEU A 132 11.37 -12.03 14.99
CA LEU A 132 10.19 -12.90 15.16
C LEU A 132 9.99 -13.30 16.62
N LYS A 133 11.06 -13.71 17.32
CA LYS A 133 10.99 -14.04 18.74
C LYS A 133 10.53 -12.87 19.61
N LYS A 134 10.96 -11.66 19.32
CA LYS A 134 10.52 -10.46 20.03
C LYS A 134 9.03 -10.17 19.77
N LEU A 135 8.52 -10.46 18.58
CA LEU A 135 7.14 -10.26 18.22
C LEU A 135 6.15 -11.17 18.96
N GLU A 136 6.59 -12.29 19.52
CA GLU A 136 5.76 -13.18 20.34
C GLU A 136 5.19 -12.48 21.57
N ALA A 137 5.89 -11.47 22.09
CA ALA A 137 5.46 -10.67 23.24
C ALA A 137 4.57 -9.48 22.88
N THR A 138 4.20 -9.28 21.61
CA THR A 138 3.38 -8.13 21.20
C THR A 138 1.98 -8.21 21.81
N PRO A 139 1.52 -7.18 22.55
CA PRO A 139 0.20 -7.18 23.18
C PRO A 139 -0.93 -7.25 22.15
N ARG A 140 -2.02 -7.92 22.53
CA ARG A 140 -3.23 -7.99 21.71
C ARG A 140 -4.42 -7.49 22.49
N GLU A 141 -5.27 -6.70 21.85
CA GLU A 141 -6.48 -6.15 22.42
C GLU A 141 -7.66 -6.27 21.45
N PRO A 142 -8.90 -6.19 21.93
CA PRO A 142 -10.06 -6.13 21.06
C PRO A 142 -9.92 -5.04 20.01
N MET A 143 -10.12 -5.40 18.75
CA MET A 143 -10.15 -4.50 17.60
C MET A 143 -11.54 -4.53 16.99
N TYR A 144 -12.09 -3.36 16.69
CA TYR A 144 -13.44 -3.21 16.19
C TYR A 144 -13.45 -2.87 14.69
N LEU A 145 -14.58 -3.10 14.02
CA LEU A 145 -14.72 -2.74 12.60
C LEU A 145 -14.47 -1.25 12.34
N SER A 146 -14.73 -0.39 13.31
CA SER A 146 -14.46 1.04 13.23
C SER A 146 -12.95 1.40 13.18
N GLU A 147 -12.08 0.46 13.55
CA GLU A 147 -10.62 0.62 13.51
C GLU A 147 -10.00 0.02 12.24
N LEU A 148 -10.80 -0.71 11.43
CA LEU A 148 -10.32 -1.36 10.23
C LEU A 148 -10.17 -0.35 9.09
N VAL A 149 -9.04 -0.44 8.40
CA VAL A 149 -8.79 0.18 7.09
C VAL A 149 -8.72 -0.94 6.06
N LEU A 150 -9.52 -0.85 5.01
CA LEU A 150 -9.57 -1.82 3.92
C LEU A 150 -9.42 -1.09 2.60
N ALA A 151 -8.49 -1.54 1.77
CA ALA A 151 -8.35 -1.06 0.40
C ALA A 151 -8.79 -2.14 -0.60
N GLY A 152 -9.17 -1.72 -1.80
CA GLY A 152 -9.57 -2.61 -2.87
C GLY A 152 -9.04 -2.14 -4.22
N GLU A 153 -8.42 -3.07 -4.93
CA GLU A 153 -7.83 -2.89 -6.26
C GLU A 153 -8.18 -4.08 -7.16
N CYS A 154 -8.16 -3.89 -8.49
CA CYS A 154 -8.32 -4.98 -9.45
C CYS A 154 -6.99 -5.68 -9.69
N GLY A 155 -6.95 -7.00 -9.58
CA GLY A 155 -5.80 -7.80 -10.01
C GLY A 155 -5.80 -8.08 -11.51
N GLY A 156 -6.95 -7.96 -12.15
CA GLY A 156 -7.18 -8.08 -13.60
C GLY A 156 -8.64 -7.82 -13.90
N SER A 157 -8.92 -7.20 -15.04
CA SER A 157 -10.29 -6.82 -15.41
C SER A 157 -10.83 -7.69 -16.54
N ASP A 158 -11.97 -8.29 -16.32
CA ASP A 158 -12.79 -9.00 -17.29
C ASP A 158 -14.26 -8.55 -17.17
N PHE A 159 -15.15 -9.12 -18.00
CA PHE A 159 -16.56 -8.76 -17.97
C PHE A 159 -17.26 -9.07 -16.62
N THR A 160 -16.75 -10.01 -15.83
CA THR A 160 -17.33 -10.36 -14.52
C THR A 160 -16.92 -9.41 -13.41
N SER A 161 -15.85 -8.65 -13.61
CA SER A 161 -15.29 -7.75 -12.57
C SER A 161 -16.31 -6.73 -12.09
N GLY A 162 -17.00 -6.05 -13.02
CA GLY A 162 -18.04 -5.07 -12.68
C GLY A 162 -19.34 -5.68 -12.16
N LEU A 163 -19.67 -6.89 -12.62
CA LEU A 163 -20.93 -7.56 -12.28
C LEU A 163 -20.87 -8.25 -10.92
N ALA A 164 -19.71 -8.81 -10.54
CA ALA A 164 -19.56 -9.63 -9.35
C ALA A 164 -18.48 -9.07 -8.39
N GLY A 165 -17.19 -9.15 -8.75
CA GLY A 165 -16.08 -8.85 -7.85
C GLY A 165 -16.12 -7.41 -7.31
N ASN A 166 -16.11 -6.42 -8.18
CA ASN A 166 -16.13 -5.01 -7.79
C ASN A 166 -17.46 -4.61 -7.12
N ALA A 167 -18.58 -5.19 -7.56
CA ALA A 167 -19.87 -4.97 -6.92
C ALA A 167 -19.89 -5.48 -5.48
N LEU A 168 -19.28 -6.65 -5.22
CA LEU A 168 -19.12 -7.17 -3.87
C LEU A 168 -18.22 -6.30 -3.01
N ILE A 169 -17.05 -5.87 -3.53
CA ILE A 169 -16.13 -4.96 -2.85
C ILE A 169 -16.86 -3.68 -2.45
N GLY A 170 -17.61 -3.06 -3.37
CA GLY A 170 -18.40 -1.86 -3.10
C GLY A 170 -19.40 -2.04 -1.95
N ARG A 171 -20.04 -3.21 -1.86
CA ARG A 171 -20.94 -3.54 -0.75
C ARG A 171 -20.20 -3.72 0.58
N VAL A 172 -19.02 -4.33 0.54
CA VAL A 172 -18.17 -4.46 1.73
C VAL A 172 -17.73 -3.08 2.20
N PHE A 173 -17.29 -2.20 1.30
CA PHE A 173 -16.91 -0.82 1.61
C PHE A 173 -18.05 -0.03 2.24
N ASP A 174 -19.26 -0.09 1.66
CA ASP A 174 -20.43 0.57 2.23
C ASP A 174 -20.69 0.12 3.68
N ARG A 175 -20.65 -1.19 3.93
CA ARG A 175 -20.86 -1.75 5.27
C ARG A 175 -19.74 -1.38 6.26
N LEU A 176 -18.50 -1.35 5.80
CA LEU A 176 -17.36 -0.95 6.63
C LEU A 176 -17.47 0.52 7.03
N VAL A 177 -17.76 1.40 6.07
CA VAL A 177 -17.95 2.83 6.32
C VAL A 177 -19.14 3.09 7.25
N ASP A 178 -20.25 2.36 7.09
CA ASP A 178 -21.41 2.44 7.98
C ASP A 178 -21.09 1.96 9.41
N ALA A 179 -20.17 1.01 9.54
CA ALA A 179 -19.64 0.56 10.83
C ALA A 179 -18.62 1.52 11.45
N GLY A 180 -18.26 2.60 10.76
CA GLY A 180 -17.30 3.61 11.21
C GLY A 180 -15.85 3.32 10.82
N GLY A 181 -15.58 2.31 10.01
CA GLY A 181 -14.26 2.00 9.47
C GLY A 181 -13.90 2.84 8.25
N THR A 182 -12.76 2.53 7.66
CA THR A 182 -12.22 3.24 6.49
C THR A 182 -12.10 2.32 5.29
N ALA A 183 -12.57 2.78 4.14
CA ALA A 183 -12.41 2.11 2.86
C ALA A 183 -11.61 3.01 1.91
N ILE A 184 -10.72 2.41 1.13
CA ILE A 184 -9.87 3.11 0.16
C ILE A 184 -10.01 2.40 -1.19
N PHE A 185 -10.26 3.16 -2.25
CA PHE A 185 -10.21 2.70 -3.64
C PHE A 185 -9.27 3.60 -4.44
N GLU A 186 -8.77 3.08 -5.54
CA GLU A 186 -7.87 3.80 -6.43
C GLU A 186 -8.22 3.54 -7.90
N GLU A 187 -7.26 3.57 -8.81
CA GLU A 187 -7.40 3.25 -10.25
C GLU A 187 -8.11 4.35 -11.06
N LEU A 188 -7.77 5.61 -10.77
CA LEU A 188 -8.31 6.77 -11.51
C LEU A 188 -8.11 6.65 -13.02
N CYS A 189 -6.99 6.05 -13.47
CA CYS A 189 -6.73 5.84 -14.90
C CYS A 189 -7.78 4.93 -15.56
N GLU A 190 -8.39 4.03 -14.83
CA GLU A 190 -9.48 3.18 -15.30
C GLU A 190 -10.86 3.85 -15.24
N GLY A 191 -10.98 4.97 -14.53
CA GLY A 191 -12.24 5.71 -14.37
C GLY A 191 -12.51 6.73 -15.48
N LEU A 192 -12.10 6.45 -16.73
CA LEU A 192 -12.30 7.36 -17.86
C LEU A 192 -13.75 7.78 -18.01
N GLY A 193 -13.98 9.11 -18.18
CA GLY A 193 -15.33 9.67 -18.31
C GLY A 193 -16.12 9.81 -17.01
N LEU A 194 -15.63 9.32 -15.86
CA LEU A 194 -16.36 9.29 -14.59
C LEU A 194 -15.99 10.41 -13.61
N LYS A 195 -15.23 11.42 -14.04
CA LYS A 195 -14.81 12.56 -13.20
C LYS A 195 -15.96 13.20 -12.44
N GLU A 196 -17.01 13.59 -13.15
CA GLU A 196 -18.17 14.27 -12.52
C GLU A 196 -19.05 13.31 -11.71
N TYR A 197 -19.12 12.04 -12.08
CA TYR A 197 -19.80 11.02 -11.29
C TYR A 197 -19.12 10.86 -9.91
N LEU A 198 -17.80 10.77 -9.86
CA LEU A 198 -17.04 10.68 -8.61
C LEU A 198 -17.10 11.98 -7.82
N ALA A 199 -16.97 13.14 -8.49
CA ALA A 199 -17.07 14.45 -7.86
C ALA A 199 -18.44 14.70 -7.24
N ALA A 200 -19.53 14.25 -7.87
CA ALA A 200 -20.89 14.36 -7.33
C ALA A 200 -21.09 13.53 -6.04
N ARG A 201 -20.25 12.52 -5.78
CA ARG A 201 -20.27 11.72 -4.56
C ARG A 201 -19.39 12.29 -3.43
N ALA A 202 -18.75 13.43 -3.64
CA ALA A 202 -17.90 14.05 -2.63
C ALA A 202 -18.70 14.48 -1.39
N ALA A 203 -18.15 14.28 -0.21
CA ALA A 203 -18.75 14.70 1.06
C ALA A 203 -18.79 16.23 1.23
N THR A 204 -17.96 16.97 0.51
CA THR A 204 -17.92 18.44 0.53
C THR A 204 -17.51 19.00 -0.84
N PRO A 205 -17.83 20.27 -1.17
CA PRO A 205 -17.40 20.91 -2.42
C PRO A 205 -15.85 20.86 -2.60
N ARG A 206 -15.10 21.07 -1.54
CA ARG A 206 -13.63 20.99 -1.58
C ARG A 206 -13.14 19.59 -2.02
N VAL A 207 -13.75 18.54 -1.51
CA VAL A 207 -13.40 17.17 -1.90
C VAL A 207 -13.77 16.91 -3.37
N ALA A 208 -14.89 17.48 -3.86
CA ALA A 208 -15.23 17.40 -5.28
C ALA A 208 -14.15 18.03 -6.17
N ASP A 209 -13.62 19.19 -5.77
CA ASP A 209 -12.53 19.85 -6.50
C ASP A 209 -11.21 19.08 -6.38
N ASP A 210 -10.94 18.46 -5.22
CA ASP A 210 -9.76 17.57 -5.05
C ASP A 210 -9.86 16.35 -5.98
N ILE A 211 -11.03 15.74 -6.13
CA ILE A 211 -11.29 14.61 -7.04
C ILE A 211 -11.06 15.04 -8.50
N ARG A 212 -11.63 16.19 -8.91
CA ARG A 212 -11.44 16.72 -10.28
C ARG A 212 -9.96 16.92 -10.60
N ARG A 213 -9.22 17.55 -9.67
CA ARG A 213 -7.77 17.77 -9.85
C ARG A 213 -6.97 16.47 -9.94
N ALA A 214 -7.28 15.50 -9.09
CA ALA A 214 -6.62 14.19 -9.14
C ALA A 214 -6.89 13.50 -10.48
N TYR A 215 -8.15 13.52 -10.92
CA TYR A 215 -8.55 12.96 -12.20
C TYR A 215 -7.84 13.64 -13.39
N ASP A 216 -7.86 14.97 -13.45
CA ASP A 216 -7.23 15.72 -14.54
C ASP A 216 -5.71 15.46 -14.60
N LYS A 217 -5.03 15.42 -13.44
CA LYS A 217 -3.62 15.05 -13.35
C LYS A 217 -3.36 13.65 -13.88
N THR A 218 -4.19 12.68 -13.50
CA THR A 218 -4.08 11.29 -13.98
C THR A 218 -4.25 11.23 -15.49
N MET A 219 -5.21 11.95 -16.05
CA MET A 219 -5.45 11.98 -17.48
C MET A 219 -4.31 12.64 -18.26
N GLU A 220 -3.75 13.74 -17.74
CA GLU A 220 -2.55 14.36 -18.32
C GLU A 220 -1.37 13.40 -18.34
N PHE A 221 -1.17 12.66 -17.25
CA PHE A 221 -0.14 11.63 -17.17
C PHE A 221 -0.38 10.51 -18.19
N CYS A 222 -1.60 9.98 -18.29
CA CYS A 222 -1.94 8.94 -19.26
C CYS A 222 -1.69 9.38 -20.70
N VAL A 223 -2.09 10.59 -21.06
CA VAL A 223 -1.85 11.15 -22.41
C VAL A 223 -0.36 11.32 -22.69
N LYS A 224 0.40 11.83 -21.71
CA LYS A 224 1.84 12.08 -21.87
C LYS A 224 2.64 10.80 -22.09
N TYR A 225 2.30 9.73 -21.41
CA TYR A 225 3.06 8.47 -21.43
C TYR A 225 2.42 7.39 -22.32
N GLY A 226 1.30 7.68 -22.98
CA GLY A 226 0.62 6.73 -23.85
C GLY A 226 -0.02 5.56 -23.10
N HIS A 227 -0.36 5.74 -21.84
CA HIS A 227 -1.09 4.74 -21.06
C HIS A 227 -2.57 4.75 -21.43
N PHE A 228 -3.08 3.57 -21.80
CA PHE A 228 -4.49 3.36 -22.09
C PHE A 228 -5.09 2.39 -21.07
N SER A 229 -6.30 2.71 -20.63
CA SER A 229 -6.96 1.96 -19.57
C SER A 229 -7.56 0.62 -20.01
N ILE A 230 -7.51 0.29 -21.29
CA ILE A 230 -7.96 -1.00 -21.82
C ILE A 230 -6.82 -1.67 -22.59
N ALA A 231 -6.54 -2.90 -22.26
CA ALA A 231 -5.48 -3.71 -22.88
C ALA A 231 -6.10 -4.88 -23.67
N PRO A 232 -5.37 -5.50 -24.61
CA PRO A 232 -5.85 -6.67 -25.36
C PRO A 232 -6.40 -7.78 -24.46
N GLY A 233 -5.73 -8.09 -23.34
CA GLY A 233 -6.19 -9.08 -22.37
C GLY A 233 -7.53 -8.77 -21.70
N ASN A 234 -7.90 -7.49 -21.60
CA ASN A 234 -9.23 -7.12 -21.12
C ASN A 234 -10.31 -7.45 -22.15
N MET A 235 -10.01 -7.28 -23.42
CA MET A 235 -10.91 -7.68 -24.54
C MET A 235 -11.05 -9.18 -24.63
N ASP A 236 -9.95 -9.92 -24.51
CA ASP A 236 -9.96 -11.38 -24.42
C ASP A 236 -10.77 -11.88 -23.24
N GLY A 237 -10.77 -11.12 -22.13
CA GLY A 237 -11.61 -11.32 -20.95
C GLY A 237 -13.08 -10.89 -21.12
N GLY A 238 -13.49 -10.46 -22.33
CA GLY A 238 -14.87 -10.15 -22.68
C GLY A 238 -15.32 -8.70 -22.47
N LEU A 239 -14.40 -7.78 -22.10
CA LEU A 239 -14.71 -6.34 -22.07
C LEU A 239 -14.71 -5.77 -23.48
N THR A 240 -15.73 -4.97 -23.83
CA THR A 240 -15.93 -4.47 -25.19
C THR A 240 -15.45 -3.04 -25.38
N THR A 241 -15.62 -2.19 -24.37
CA THR A 241 -15.27 -0.77 -24.44
C THR A 241 -14.63 -0.27 -23.14
N ILE A 242 -13.97 0.91 -23.23
CA ILE A 242 -13.41 1.56 -22.05
C ILE A 242 -14.50 2.07 -21.10
N GLU A 243 -15.66 2.44 -21.60
CA GLU A 243 -16.79 2.88 -20.80
C GLU A 243 -17.31 1.72 -19.94
N GLU A 244 -17.43 0.53 -20.50
CA GLU A 244 -17.81 -0.69 -19.77
C GLU A 244 -16.77 -0.98 -18.67
N LYS A 245 -15.49 -0.98 -19.01
CA LYS A 245 -14.40 -1.19 -18.06
C LYS A 245 -14.44 -0.15 -16.94
N SER A 246 -14.58 1.14 -17.29
CA SER A 246 -14.57 2.24 -16.33
C SER A 246 -15.74 2.16 -15.35
N MET A 247 -16.95 1.92 -15.84
CA MET A 247 -18.12 1.73 -14.99
C MET A 247 -17.93 0.51 -14.07
N GLY A 248 -17.47 -0.60 -14.63
CA GLY A 248 -17.20 -1.83 -13.88
C GLY A 248 -16.11 -1.65 -12.81
N ALA A 249 -15.05 -0.90 -13.09
CA ALA A 249 -14.00 -0.61 -12.14
C ALA A 249 -14.51 0.25 -10.97
N MET A 250 -15.24 1.32 -11.24
CA MET A 250 -15.66 2.28 -10.21
C MET A 250 -16.80 1.76 -9.30
N VAL A 251 -17.49 0.69 -9.67
CA VAL A 251 -18.49 0.02 -8.80
C VAL A 251 -17.86 -0.41 -7.48
N LYS A 252 -16.56 -0.76 -7.44
CA LYS A 252 -15.84 -1.11 -6.20
C LYS A 252 -15.87 0.00 -5.15
N SER A 253 -16.03 1.25 -5.56
CA SER A 253 -16.10 2.38 -4.63
C SER A 253 -17.40 2.45 -3.80
N GLY A 254 -18.35 1.52 -4.02
CA GLY A 254 -19.64 1.52 -3.32
C GLY A 254 -20.47 2.76 -3.57
N THR A 255 -21.27 3.14 -2.58
CA THR A 255 -22.23 4.25 -2.71
C THR A 255 -22.03 5.36 -1.67
N ARG A 256 -21.15 5.20 -0.71
CA ARG A 256 -20.96 6.17 0.37
C ARG A 256 -20.24 7.43 -0.14
N PRO A 257 -20.47 8.61 0.50
CA PRO A 257 -19.79 9.84 0.13
C PRO A 257 -18.26 9.71 0.26
N ILE A 258 -17.54 10.18 -0.76
CA ILE A 258 -16.07 10.22 -0.77
C ILE A 258 -15.61 11.35 0.15
N ARG A 259 -14.89 11.02 1.21
CA ARG A 259 -14.49 11.95 2.26
C ARG A 259 -13.21 12.72 1.97
N GLY A 260 -12.41 12.24 1.05
CA GLY A 260 -11.16 12.90 0.64
C GLY A 260 -10.41 12.13 -0.42
N VAL A 261 -9.37 12.79 -0.95
CA VAL A 261 -8.36 12.21 -1.83
C VAL A 261 -7.08 12.08 -1.04
N LEU A 262 -6.54 10.87 -0.99
CA LEU A 262 -5.25 10.55 -0.38
C LEU A 262 -4.16 10.57 -1.45
N LYS A 263 -2.94 10.86 -1.04
CA LYS A 263 -1.72 10.67 -1.83
C LYS A 263 -0.99 9.44 -1.34
N ILE A 264 -0.10 8.89 -2.15
CA ILE A 264 0.80 7.79 -1.77
C ILE A 264 1.47 8.12 -0.41
N ALA A 265 1.51 7.14 0.48
CA ALA A 265 2.05 7.26 1.83
C ALA A 265 1.28 8.23 2.77
N GLN A 266 0.06 8.60 2.44
CA GLN A 266 -0.80 9.45 3.28
C GLN A 266 -1.89 8.61 3.96
N ALA A 267 -1.86 8.55 5.29
CA ALA A 267 -2.92 7.90 6.05
C ALA A 267 -4.20 8.76 6.14
N PRO A 268 -5.40 8.16 6.13
CA PRO A 268 -6.65 8.87 6.36
C PRO A 268 -6.71 9.42 7.80
N LYS A 269 -7.18 10.66 7.96
CA LYS A 269 -7.29 11.32 9.29
C LYS A 269 -8.58 11.00 10.04
N LYS A 270 -9.60 10.54 9.35
CA LYS A 270 -10.93 10.22 9.89
C LYS A 270 -11.49 9.01 9.15
N PRO A 271 -12.35 8.20 9.78
CA PRO A 271 -13.03 7.10 9.09
C PRO A 271 -13.86 7.56 7.91
N GLY A 272 -14.03 6.72 6.91
CA GLY A 272 -14.87 6.98 5.73
C GLY A 272 -14.33 6.39 4.46
N LEU A 273 -14.93 6.74 3.32
CA LEU A 273 -14.50 6.34 1.98
C LEU A 273 -13.50 7.35 1.44
N TYR A 274 -12.38 6.87 0.90
CA TYR A 274 -11.33 7.68 0.31
C TYR A 274 -10.96 7.19 -1.08
N LEU A 275 -10.60 8.12 -1.94
CA LEU A 275 -9.92 7.88 -3.20
C LEU A 275 -8.42 8.02 -2.98
N LEU A 276 -7.61 7.06 -3.42
CA LEU A 276 -6.16 7.16 -3.44
C LEU A 276 -5.71 7.63 -4.83
N ASP A 277 -5.00 8.75 -4.89
CA ASP A 277 -4.35 9.24 -6.11
C ASP A 277 -2.92 8.70 -6.15
N THR A 278 -2.73 7.69 -6.99
CA THR A 278 -1.45 7.02 -7.22
C THR A 278 -0.65 7.65 -8.37
N THR A 279 -1.16 8.71 -8.99
CA THR A 279 -0.49 9.39 -10.10
C THR A 279 0.88 9.91 -9.64
N PRO A 280 1.98 9.55 -10.30
CA PRO A 280 3.32 10.00 -9.94
C PRO A 280 3.41 11.52 -9.86
N ASP A 281 4.17 12.03 -8.89
CA ASP A 281 4.49 13.44 -8.79
C ASP A 281 5.86 13.68 -9.45
N GLU A 282 5.87 14.15 -10.69
CA GLU A 282 7.07 14.38 -11.46
C GLU A 282 8.12 15.31 -10.78
N LYS A 283 7.66 16.15 -9.85
CA LYS A 283 8.57 16.99 -9.06
C LYS A 283 9.28 16.21 -7.95
N LEU A 284 8.67 15.14 -7.49
CA LEU A 284 9.21 14.27 -6.45
C LEU A 284 9.87 13.00 -7.01
N GLU A 285 9.53 12.64 -8.26
CA GLU A 285 9.94 11.40 -8.93
C GLU A 285 10.48 11.67 -10.36
N PRO A 286 11.51 12.52 -10.53
CA PRO A 286 11.92 13.01 -11.86
C PRO A 286 12.52 11.93 -12.77
N ALA A 287 12.85 10.74 -12.27
CA ALA A 287 13.65 9.77 -13.00
C ALA A 287 13.01 8.38 -13.17
N HIS A 288 11.91 8.07 -12.53
CA HIS A 288 11.33 6.72 -12.58
C HIS A 288 9.83 6.78 -12.84
N HIS A 289 9.46 6.31 -14.03
CA HIS A 289 8.08 6.22 -14.50
C HIS A 289 7.36 4.93 -14.06
N GLU A 290 8.04 4.07 -13.33
CA GLU A 290 7.37 3.00 -12.65
C GLU A 290 6.67 3.62 -11.45
N ALA A 291 5.37 3.85 -11.61
CA ALA A 291 4.50 4.03 -10.46
C ALA A 291 4.85 2.92 -9.47
N ALA A 292 5.00 3.27 -8.21
CA ALA A 292 5.01 2.26 -7.18
C ALA A 292 3.81 1.36 -7.45
N ASP A 293 4.05 0.07 -7.53
CA ASP A 293 2.94 -0.85 -7.70
C ASP A 293 1.98 -0.60 -6.54
N PRO A 294 0.75 -0.17 -6.79
CA PRO A 294 -0.21 0.07 -5.72
C PRO A 294 -0.43 -1.19 -4.89
N SER A 295 -0.22 -2.38 -5.45
CA SER A 295 -0.29 -3.66 -4.74
C SER A 295 0.68 -3.72 -3.55
N ASP A 296 1.87 -3.13 -3.66
CA ASP A 296 2.82 -3.05 -2.55
C ASP A 296 2.29 -2.27 -1.34
N MET A 297 1.33 -1.35 -1.56
CA MET A 297 0.68 -0.61 -0.49
C MET A 297 -0.55 -1.32 0.05
N LEU A 298 -1.29 -2.01 -0.82
CA LEU A 298 -2.51 -2.72 -0.45
C LEU A 298 -2.22 -3.99 0.36
N ASP A 299 -1.14 -4.68 0.07
CA ASP A 299 -0.71 -5.87 0.82
C ASP A 299 -0.36 -5.57 2.29
N LEU A 300 -0.12 -4.30 2.63
CA LEU A 300 0.21 -3.86 3.98
C LEU A 300 -0.95 -3.22 4.75
N ILE A 301 -2.07 -2.93 4.08
CA ILE A 301 -3.31 -2.44 4.72
C ILE A 301 -4.18 -3.64 5.19
#